data_5cc3e8a62662f5bdb7182c417be7803a
#
_entry.id   5cc3e8a62662f5bdb7182c417be7803a
#
_cell.length_a   1.000
_cell.length_b   1.000
_cell.length_c   1.000
_cell.angle_alpha   90.00
_cell.angle_beta   90.00
_cell.angle_gamma   90.00
#
_symmetry.space_group_name_H-M   'P 1'
#
loop_
_entity.id
_entity.type
_entity.pdbx_description
1 polymer ?
#
loop_
_entity_poly.entity_id
_entity_poly.type
_entity_poly.pdbx_seq_one_letter_code
_entity_poly.pdbx_strand_id
1 'polypeptide(L)'
;MSRIVEFIEKPDQPQTLDSDLMAVGRYVLSADIWAELERTEPGAWGRIQLTDAIAELAKKQSVDAMLMTGDSYDCGKKLGYMQAFVKYGLRNLKEGPKFRKGIEKLLSE
;
A
#
# COMPACT_ATOMS: atom_id res chain seq x y z
N MET A 1 -8.03 -10.90 -11.42
CA MET A 1 -6.94 -11.02 -10.42
C MET A 1 -5.76 -11.73 -11.05
N SER A 2 -4.57 -11.36 -10.67
CA SER A 2 -3.34 -11.94 -11.21
C SER A 2 -2.58 -12.64 -10.09
N ARG A 3 -2.09 -13.86 -10.37
CA ARG A 3 -1.30 -14.62 -9.40
C ARG A 3 0.03 -13.93 -9.14
N ILE A 4 0.38 -13.78 -7.86
CA ILE A 4 1.68 -13.28 -7.44
C ILE A 4 2.73 -14.37 -7.66
N VAL A 5 3.78 -14.05 -8.38
CA VAL A 5 4.94 -14.93 -8.64
C VAL A 5 6.08 -14.57 -7.71
N GLU A 6 6.25 -13.28 -7.47
CA GLU A 6 7.29 -12.73 -6.63
C GLU A 6 6.77 -11.50 -5.89
N PHE A 7 7.25 -11.30 -4.67
CA PHE A 7 6.89 -10.16 -3.83
C PHE A 7 8.13 -9.70 -3.07
N ILE A 8 8.64 -8.53 -3.41
CA ILE A 8 9.90 -8.01 -2.88
C ILE A 8 9.62 -6.77 -2.04
N GLU A 9 10.08 -6.79 -0.80
CA GLU A 9 10.01 -5.64 0.11
C GLU A 9 11.22 -4.72 -0.11
N LYS A 10 10.96 -3.46 -0.43
CA LYS A 10 11.97 -2.41 -0.56
C LYS A 10 13.17 -2.83 -1.42
N PRO A 11 12.96 -3.13 -2.70
CA PRO A 11 14.05 -3.56 -3.59
C PRO A 11 15.10 -2.46 -3.72
N ASP A 12 16.38 -2.87 -3.73
CA ASP A 12 17.50 -1.93 -3.89
C ASP A 12 17.51 -1.25 -5.27
N GLN A 13 17.05 -1.96 -6.29
CA GLN A 13 16.99 -1.48 -7.67
C GLN A 13 15.60 -1.71 -8.27
N PRO A 14 14.59 -0.89 -7.91
CA PRO A 14 13.21 -1.07 -8.37
C PRO A 14 13.07 -1.10 -9.90
N GLN A 15 13.93 -0.37 -10.61
CA GLN A 15 13.90 -0.27 -12.06
C GLN A 15 14.29 -1.57 -12.79
N THR A 16 14.87 -2.55 -12.09
CA THR A 16 15.24 -3.86 -12.65
C THR A 16 14.13 -4.91 -12.52
N LEU A 17 13.02 -4.56 -11.88
CA LEU A 17 11.89 -5.47 -11.69
C LEU A 17 11.03 -5.56 -12.95
N ASP A 18 10.44 -6.73 -13.16
CA ASP A 18 9.55 -6.98 -14.30
C ASP A 18 8.19 -6.28 -14.16
N SER A 19 7.86 -5.80 -12.97
CA SER A 19 6.58 -5.15 -12.67
C SER A 19 6.79 -3.88 -11.86
N ASP A 20 5.99 -2.86 -12.15
CA ASP A 20 5.89 -1.61 -11.41
C ASP A 20 4.73 -1.60 -10.39
N LEU A 21 4.05 -2.74 -10.22
CA LEU A 21 2.95 -2.87 -9.27
C LEU A 21 3.45 -2.83 -7.84
N MET A 22 2.77 -2.05 -7.01
CA MET A 22 3.10 -1.87 -5.60
C MET A 22 1.93 -2.27 -4.72
N ALA A 23 2.21 -3.00 -3.64
CA ALA A 23 1.19 -3.33 -2.65
C ALA A 23 0.78 -2.09 -1.83
N VAL A 24 -0.51 -1.93 -1.63
CA VAL A 24 -1.08 -0.77 -0.91
C VAL A 24 -1.46 -1.08 0.55
N GLY A 25 -0.93 -2.16 1.11
CA GLY A 25 -1.10 -2.48 2.53
C GLY A 25 -2.45 -3.06 2.91
N ARG A 26 -3.20 -3.64 1.96
CA ARG A 26 -4.45 -4.36 2.24
C ARG A 26 -4.33 -5.79 1.80
N TYR A 27 -4.51 -6.72 2.76
CA TYR A 27 -4.31 -8.13 2.57
C TYR A 27 -5.47 -8.94 3.14
N VAL A 28 -5.91 -9.95 2.39
CA VAL A 28 -6.76 -11.03 2.88
C VAL A 28 -5.95 -12.31 2.71
N LEU A 29 -5.53 -12.90 3.81
CA LEU A 29 -4.60 -14.02 3.82
C LEU A 29 -5.23 -15.22 4.53
N SER A 30 -4.89 -16.44 4.09
CA SER A 30 -5.26 -17.66 4.81
C SER A 30 -4.55 -17.74 6.16
N ALA A 31 -5.06 -18.56 7.08
CA ALA A 31 -4.45 -18.77 8.38
C ALA A 31 -3.02 -19.36 8.29
N ASP A 32 -2.65 -19.95 7.16
CA ASP A 32 -1.31 -20.50 6.92
C ASP A 32 -0.21 -19.43 6.98
N ILE A 33 -0.58 -18.14 6.84
CA ILE A 33 0.37 -17.03 6.97
C ILE A 33 1.06 -17.02 8.34
N TRP A 34 0.39 -17.47 9.39
CA TRP A 34 0.98 -17.50 10.72
C TRP A 34 2.19 -18.43 10.81
N ALA A 35 2.09 -19.61 10.18
CA ALA A 35 3.20 -20.55 10.09
C ALA A 35 4.37 -20.02 9.27
N GLU A 36 4.08 -19.23 8.22
CA GLU A 36 5.13 -18.58 7.44
C GLU A 36 5.81 -17.46 8.24
N LEU A 37 5.04 -16.64 8.98
CA LEU A 37 5.58 -15.58 9.82
C LEU A 37 6.50 -16.12 10.93
N GLU A 38 6.15 -17.25 11.55
CA GLU A 38 7.00 -17.90 12.56
C GLU A 38 8.37 -18.32 12.00
N ARG A 39 8.44 -18.64 10.71
CA ARG A 39 9.67 -19.07 10.03
C ARG A 39 10.39 -17.93 9.30
N THR A 40 9.77 -16.76 9.18
CA THR A 40 10.35 -15.64 8.46
C THR A 40 11.55 -15.06 9.20
N GLU A 41 12.70 -15.04 8.52
CA GLU A 41 13.92 -14.41 9.02
C GLU A 41 13.88 -12.89 8.82
N PRO A 42 14.67 -12.11 9.57
CA PRO A 42 14.80 -10.68 9.34
C PRO A 42 15.26 -10.38 7.90
N GLY A 43 14.46 -9.61 7.20
CA GLY A 43 14.70 -9.18 5.81
C GLY A 43 15.13 -7.71 5.73
N ALA A 44 14.49 -6.94 4.86
CA ALA A 44 14.82 -5.53 4.67
C ALA A 44 14.87 -4.75 5.99
N TRP A 45 15.96 -4.04 6.19
CA TRP A 45 16.27 -3.25 7.41
C TRP A 45 16.35 -4.07 8.71
N GLY A 46 16.66 -5.36 8.62
CA GLY A 46 16.77 -6.25 9.78
C GLY A 46 15.44 -6.52 10.50
N ARG A 47 14.31 -6.34 9.80
CA ARG A 47 12.97 -6.56 10.33
C ARG A 47 12.32 -7.79 9.74
N ILE A 48 11.47 -8.44 10.50
CA ILE A 48 10.56 -9.47 9.98
C ILE A 48 9.48 -8.75 9.17
N GLN A 49 9.44 -9.02 7.86
CA GLN A 49 8.52 -8.38 6.93
C GLN A 49 7.35 -9.32 6.57
N LEU A 50 6.13 -8.80 6.65
CA LEU A 50 4.94 -9.53 6.21
C LEU A 50 5.03 -9.93 4.72
N THR A 51 5.60 -9.07 3.90
CA THR A 51 5.79 -9.31 2.46
C THR A 51 6.68 -10.51 2.17
N ASP A 52 7.71 -10.74 2.99
CA ASP A 52 8.56 -11.92 2.87
C ASP A 52 7.77 -13.22 3.20
N ALA A 53 6.93 -13.16 4.24
CA ALA A 53 6.05 -14.28 4.59
C ALA A 53 5.00 -14.55 3.51
N ILE A 54 4.45 -13.51 2.88
CA ILE A 54 3.51 -13.66 1.75
C ILE A 54 4.22 -14.28 0.54
N ALA A 55 5.47 -13.91 0.28
CA ALA A 55 6.26 -14.50 -0.79
C ALA A 55 6.46 -16.01 -0.59
N GLU A 56 6.74 -16.44 0.64
CA GLU A 56 6.85 -17.87 0.97
C GLU A 56 5.49 -18.60 0.87
N LEU A 57 4.41 -17.96 1.32
CA LEU A 57 3.05 -18.49 1.18
C LEU A 57 2.68 -18.68 -0.29
N ALA A 58 3.04 -17.75 -1.16
CA ALA A 58 2.75 -17.79 -2.59
C ALA A 58 3.43 -18.96 -3.32
N LYS A 59 4.50 -19.52 -2.77
CA LYS A 59 5.13 -20.75 -3.28
C LYS A 59 4.32 -22.01 -2.99
N LYS A 60 3.48 -21.98 -1.95
CA LYS A 60 2.73 -23.14 -1.44
C LYS A 60 1.27 -23.13 -1.87
N GLN A 61 0.69 -21.96 -2.05
CA GLN A 61 -0.69 -21.78 -2.47
C GLN A 61 -0.84 -20.57 -3.38
N SER A 62 -1.98 -20.43 -4.05
CA SER A 62 -2.24 -19.25 -4.88
C SER A 62 -2.45 -18.03 -3.98
N VAL A 63 -1.68 -16.99 -4.24
CA VAL A 63 -1.88 -15.65 -3.69
C VAL A 63 -2.07 -14.71 -4.87
N ASP A 64 -3.23 -14.07 -4.93
CA ASP A 64 -3.62 -13.26 -6.07
C ASP A 64 -3.57 -11.77 -5.72
N ALA A 65 -3.11 -10.98 -6.68
CA ALA A 65 -3.15 -9.53 -6.62
C ALA A 65 -4.45 -9.03 -7.25
N MET A 66 -5.16 -8.20 -6.52
CA MET A 66 -6.31 -7.45 -7.05
C MET A 66 -5.88 -6.01 -7.32
N LEU A 67 -6.00 -5.60 -8.57
CA LEU A 67 -5.70 -4.22 -8.94
C LEU A 67 -6.75 -3.30 -8.31
N MET A 68 -6.29 -2.37 -7.49
CA MET A 68 -7.17 -1.41 -6.83
C MET A 68 -7.68 -0.37 -7.81
N THR A 69 -8.96 -0.03 -7.72
CA THR A 69 -9.55 1.11 -8.43
C THR A 69 -9.57 2.33 -7.53
N GLY A 70 -9.29 3.51 -8.10
CA GLY A 70 -9.24 4.77 -7.38
C GLY A 70 -7.83 5.25 -7.04
N ASP A 71 -7.76 6.36 -6.34
CA ASP A 71 -6.50 7.02 -6.01
C ASP A 71 -5.88 6.43 -4.73
N SER A 72 -4.57 6.32 -4.73
CA SER A 72 -3.75 5.95 -3.58
C SER A 72 -2.82 7.10 -3.20
N TYR A 73 -2.61 7.30 -1.91
CA TYR A 73 -1.73 8.35 -1.38
C TYR A 73 -0.75 7.75 -0.39
N ASP A 74 0.53 7.96 -0.62
CA ASP A 74 1.58 7.59 0.33
C ASP A 74 1.68 8.66 1.43
N CYS A 75 0.98 8.43 2.53
CA CYS A 75 0.98 9.34 3.69
C CYS A 75 2.29 9.32 4.49
N GLY A 76 3.23 8.46 4.16
CA GLY A 76 4.60 8.51 4.67
C GLY A 76 5.40 9.68 4.09
N LYS A 77 4.93 10.27 3.00
CA LYS A 77 5.50 11.46 2.38
C LYS A 77 4.60 12.67 2.62
N LYS A 78 5.21 13.83 2.87
CA LYS A 78 4.49 15.09 3.17
C LYS A 78 3.47 15.43 2.08
N LEU A 79 3.86 15.37 0.81
CA LEU A 79 2.97 15.67 -0.31
C LEU A 79 1.79 14.72 -0.37
N GLY A 80 2.02 13.42 -0.28
CA GLY A 80 0.95 12.41 -0.29
C GLY A 80 -0.03 12.59 0.88
N TYR A 81 0.49 12.89 2.07
CA TYR A 81 -0.32 13.20 3.24
C TYR A 81 -1.21 14.42 3.01
N MET A 82 -0.65 15.52 2.50
CA MET A 82 -1.38 16.76 2.22
C MET A 82 -2.48 16.53 1.19
N GLN A 83 -2.18 15.81 0.11
CA GLN A 83 -3.16 15.46 -0.93
C GLN A 83 -4.29 14.59 -0.38
N ALA A 84 -3.96 13.57 0.41
CA ALA A 84 -4.96 12.72 1.07
C ALA A 84 -5.86 13.51 2.02
N PHE A 85 -5.27 14.40 2.83
CA PHE A 85 -6.01 15.26 3.75
C PHE A 85 -7.04 16.12 3.01
N VAL A 86 -6.64 16.79 1.94
CA VAL A 86 -7.55 17.62 1.13
C VAL A 86 -8.62 16.75 0.47
N LYS A 87 -8.25 15.66 -0.15
CA LYS A 87 -9.18 14.75 -0.83
C LYS A 87 -10.27 14.23 0.10
N TYR A 88 -9.87 13.72 1.25
CA TYR A 88 -10.82 13.17 2.24
C TYR A 88 -11.58 14.26 2.99
N GLY A 89 -10.96 15.40 3.25
CA GLY A 89 -11.64 16.57 3.82
C GLY A 89 -12.79 17.06 2.94
N LEU A 90 -12.57 17.14 1.63
CA LEU A 90 -13.60 17.51 0.65
C LEU A 90 -14.78 16.53 0.59
N ARG A 91 -14.54 15.26 0.93
CA ARG A 91 -15.58 14.20 0.96
C ARG A 91 -16.34 14.14 2.28
N ASN A 92 -15.92 14.87 3.31
CA ASN A 92 -16.60 14.87 4.58
C ASN A 92 -18.03 15.43 4.42
N LEU A 93 -19.04 14.67 4.86
CA LEU A 93 -20.44 15.03 4.65
C LEU A 93 -20.83 16.32 5.37
N LYS A 94 -20.26 16.56 6.54
CA LYS A 94 -20.57 17.73 7.38
C LYS A 94 -19.74 18.96 7.01
N GLU A 95 -18.43 18.79 6.95
CA GLU A 95 -17.48 19.90 6.83
C GLU A 95 -17.03 20.15 5.39
N GLY A 96 -17.22 19.19 4.49
CA GLY A 96 -16.73 19.26 3.10
C GLY A 96 -17.11 20.54 2.35
N PRO A 97 -18.38 20.99 2.38
CA PRO A 97 -18.76 22.23 1.69
C PRO A 97 -18.07 23.49 2.22
N LYS A 98 -17.88 23.60 3.54
CA LYS A 98 -17.14 24.72 4.16
C LYS A 98 -15.65 24.61 3.88
N PHE A 99 -15.12 23.40 3.95
CA PHE A 99 -13.71 23.11 3.65
C PHE A 99 -13.38 23.47 2.21
N ARG A 100 -14.25 23.13 1.24
CA ARG A 100 -14.08 23.51 -0.16
C ARG A 100 -13.96 25.02 -0.31
N LYS A 101 -14.89 25.81 0.27
CA LYS A 101 -14.84 27.26 0.21
C LYS A 101 -13.56 27.82 0.82
N GLY A 102 -13.10 27.26 1.94
CA GLY A 102 -11.85 27.64 2.56
C GLY A 102 -10.63 27.38 1.66
N ILE A 103 -10.57 26.22 1.02
CA ILE A 103 -9.51 25.87 0.07
C ILE A 103 -9.51 26.83 -1.13
N GLU A 104 -10.68 27.09 -1.72
CA GLU A 104 -10.81 28.01 -2.86
C GLU A 104 -10.31 29.41 -2.51
N LYS A 105 -10.64 29.89 -1.30
CA LYS A 105 -10.13 31.18 -0.78
C LYS A 105 -8.61 31.17 -0.66
N LEU A 106 -8.03 30.14 -0.07
CA LEU A 106 -6.57 30.02 0.07
C LEU A 106 -5.85 30.00 -1.26
N LEU A 107 -6.41 29.30 -2.27
CA LEU A 107 -5.83 29.23 -3.62
C LEU A 107 -5.94 30.55 -4.38
N SER A 108 -6.84 31.44 -4.01
CA SER A 108 -7.01 32.76 -4.62
C SER A 108 -6.10 33.84 -4.03
N GLU A 109 -5.38 33.55 -2.99
CA GLU A 109 -4.38 34.45 -2.36
C GLU A 109 -3.02 34.46 -3.14
#